data_5542917a8594c75ac828f6a3a5ebfc68
#
_entry.id   5542917a8594c75ac828f6a3a5ebfc68
#
_cell.length_a   1.000
_cell.length_b   1.000
_cell.length_c   1.000
_cell.angle_alpha   90.00
_cell.angle_beta   90.00
_cell.angle_gamma   90.00
#
_symmetry.space_group_name_H-M   'P 1'
#
loop_
_entity.id
_entity.type
_entity.pdbx_description
1 polymer ?
#
loop_
_entity_poly.entity_id
_entity_poly.type
_entity_poly.pdbx_seq_one_letter_code
_entity_poly.pdbx_strand_id
1 'polypeptide(L)'
;AQCHDHKYEDISRLDYYRFYAFFNSLEEDEMVAPLPIQIERFTKESAEFEKIYRPLADRRQQFEDELAPRMMKQWESSLQRPAEAEWTILQPQEVDGSNGEDFTVSEDGSVFVDGFLPNGETVYTMTAETRASLVTAVRLEVLPDARLAANGPGRDPEGLFILNDVHVFAQPRQPSDSAAEAPEYQAYPLSYAFASASSPKHPVENVLIPNKRRPRGYHSNQGWAIRPQTGTRQFAVFELAAPVASANGVRLKIHLTQGNEEQFRSIGRFRLAVTSTAPPFVTEGLRNNVVNILGFAPESRTPAQQSQLLDYFCKQHPVWRTLDSAVQGSLRSAPPSPFGTKARIAYEKEQPVPAHDLSGGDFQSPGERVQRAGPAILPAIPARGETPDRLDLARWLVDGRHPLTARVAVNRSWQHLFGRGIVHTSDDFGLRGEPPTHPELLDWLADDFVQHGW
;
A
#
# COMPACT_ATOMS: atom_id res chain seq x y z
N ALA A 1 -23.13 5.34 41.76
CA ALA A 1 -24.50 4.80 41.65
C ALA A 1 -24.58 3.46 40.87
N GLN A 2 -23.46 2.81 40.49
CA GLN A 2 -23.48 1.56 39.69
C GLN A 2 -24.05 0.35 40.46
N CYS A 3 -23.68 0.19 41.73
CA CYS A 3 -24.10 -0.96 42.54
C CYS A 3 -25.30 -0.68 43.43
N HIS A 4 -25.50 0.58 43.86
CA HIS A 4 -26.57 1.07 44.71
C HIS A 4 -26.82 2.56 44.43
N ASP A 5 -27.89 3.14 44.94
CA ASP A 5 -28.17 4.56 44.81
C ASP A 5 -27.03 5.41 45.40
N HIS A 6 -26.80 6.61 44.80
CA HIS A 6 -25.72 7.47 45.24
C HIS A 6 -25.89 7.85 46.71
N LYS A 7 -24.80 7.86 47.48
CA LYS A 7 -24.87 7.99 48.93
C LYS A 7 -25.34 9.38 49.40
N TYR A 8 -25.09 10.41 48.63
CA TYR A 8 -25.32 11.80 49.01
C TYR A 8 -26.23 12.54 48.03
N GLU A 9 -26.13 12.24 46.74
CA GLU A 9 -26.93 12.87 45.70
C GLU A 9 -28.20 12.07 45.42
N ASP A 10 -29.27 12.75 45.00
CA ASP A 10 -30.51 12.11 44.57
C ASP A 10 -30.36 11.54 43.13
N ILE A 11 -29.43 10.61 43.02
CA ILE A 11 -29.13 9.88 41.79
C ILE A 11 -29.26 8.38 42.10
N SER A 12 -30.27 7.76 41.53
CA SER A 12 -30.53 6.34 41.71
C SER A 12 -29.57 5.45 40.87
N ARG A 13 -29.49 4.19 41.25
CA ARG A 13 -28.83 3.16 40.42
C ARG A 13 -29.53 3.08 39.05
N LEU A 14 -30.83 3.22 39.01
CA LEU A 14 -31.59 3.21 37.76
C LEU A 14 -31.20 4.38 36.85
N ASP A 15 -30.96 5.59 37.39
CA ASP A 15 -30.47 6.74 36.62
C ASP A 15 -29.08 6.45 35.99
N TYR A 16 -28.21 5.77 36.75
CA TYR A 16 -26.89 5.34 36.21
C TYR A 16 -27.04 4.46 34.97
N TYR A 17 -27.90 3.41 35.04
CA TYR A 17 -28.06 2.51 33.90
C TYR A 17 -28.82 3.13 32.72
N ARG A 18 -29.74 4.05 32.97
CA ARG A 18 -30.41 4.85 31.94
C ARG A 18 -29.43 5.75 31.21
N PHE A 19 -28.52 6.37 31.94
CA PHE A 19 -27.47 7.19 31.36
C PHE A 19 -26.42 6.31 30.60
N TYR A 20 -26.01 5.20 31.19
CA TYR A 20 -25.13 4.21 30.56
C TYR A 20 -25.70 3.68 29.25
N ALA A 21 -27.00 3.56 29.12
CA ALA A 21 -27.67 3.08 27.91
C ALA A 21 -27.39 3.93 26.67
N PHE A 22 -26.95 5.17 26.81
CA PHE A 22 -26.51 5.99 25.67
C PHE A 22 -25.21 5.45 25.01
N PHE A 23 -24.39 4.72 25.77
CA PHE A 23 -23.09 4.24 25.34
C PHE A 23 -23.03 2.74 25.06
N ASN A 24 -24.06 2.00 25.44
CA ASN A 24 -24.08 0.53 25.33
C ASN A 24 -24.08 0.00 23.89
N SER A 25 -24.54 0.82 22.94
CA SER A 25 -24.60 0.48 21.51
C SER A 25 -23.51 1.20 20.68
N LEU A 26 -22.46 1.71 21.34
CA LEU A 26 -21.39 2.42 20.67
C LEU A 26 -20.44 1.45 19.98
N GLU A 27 -20.09 1.74 18.74
CA GLU A 27 -18.94 1.18 18.03
C GLU A 27 -17.98 2.30 17.62
N GLU A 28 -16.68 1.98 17.65
CA GLU A 28 -15.64 2.89 17.18
C GLU A 28 -15.20 2.48 15.77
N ASP A 29 -15.00 3.47 14.92
CA ASP A 29 -14.45 3.30 13.58
C ASP A 29 -13.57 4.51 13.22
N GLU A 30 -12.97 4.48 12.05
CA GLU A 30 -12.20 5.58 11.51
C GLU A 30 -12.88 6.15 10.27
N MET A 31 -13.06 7.46 10.22
CA MET A 31 -13.51 8.16 9.02
C MET A 31 -12.39 9.02 8.45
N VAL A 32 -12.41 9.19 7.13
CA VAL A 32 -11.55 10.15 6.45
C VAL A 32 -11.98 11.56 6.85
N ALA A 33 -11.09 12.31 7.48
CA ALA A 33 -11.36 13.63 8.04
C ALA A 33 -10.18 14.59 7.82
N PRO A 34 -9.89 14.97 6.56
CA PRO A 34 -8.84 15.95 6.29
C PRO A 34 -9.22 17.33 6.86
N LEU A 35 -8.24 18.05 7.38
CA LEU A 35 -8.44 19.42 7.81
C LEU A 35 -8.75 20.34 6.61
N PRO A 36 -9.59 21.38 6.76
CA PRO A 36 -9.92 22.32 5.68
C PRO A 36 -8.68 22.91 5.01
N ILE A 37 -7.66 23.26 5.77
CA ILE A 37 -6.40 23.78 5.26
C ILE A 37 -5.63 22.75 4.38
N GLN A 38 -5.73 21.46 4.70
CA GLN A 38 -5.13 20.40 3.89
C GLN A 38 -5.87 20.24 2.55
N ILE A 39 -7.19 20.37 2.56
CA ILE A 39 -8.03 20.32 1.34
C ILE A 39 -7.70 21.52 0.45
N GLU A 40 -7.67 22.72 1.01
CA GLU A 40 -7.36 23.95 0.26
C GLU A 40 -5.97 23.87 -0.38
N ARG A 41 -4.98 23.48 0.39
CA ARG A 41 -3.61 23.29 -0.09
C ARG A 41 -3.55 22.26 -1.21
N PHE A 42 -4.15 21.10 -1.00
CA PHE A 42 -4.19 20.03 -2.01
C PHE A 42 -4.88 20.48 -3.29
N THR A 43 -6.00 21.20 -3.19
CA THR A 43 -6.74 21.72 -4.35
C THR A 43 -5.87 22.67 -5.16
N LYS A 44 -5.15 23.60 -4.49
CA LYS A 44 -4.25 24.55 -5.15
C LYS A 44 -3.06 23.84 -5.81
N GLU A 45 -2.37 22.99 -5.07
CA GLU A 45 -1.22 22.23 -5.58
C GLU A 45 -1.61 21.28 -6.72
N SER A 46 -2.79 20.63 -6.63
CA SER A 46 -3.32 19.76 -7.70
C SER A 46 -3.64 20.56 -8.97
N ALA A 47 -4.17 21.77 -8.85
CA ALA A 47 -4.46 22.61 -10.02
C ALA A 47 -3.16 23.02 -10.75
N GLU A 48 -2.08 23.33 -10.03
CA GLU A 48 -0.77 23.62 -10.64
C GLU A 48 -0.13 22.36 -11.24
N PHE A 49 -0.23 21.23 -10.55
CA PHE A 49 0.25 19.94 -11.05
C PHE A 49 -0.46 19.52 -12.35
N GLU A 50 -1.78 19.66 -12.43
CA GLU A 50 -2.58 19.31 -13.61
C GLU A 50 -2.18 20.11 -14.85
N LYS A 51 -1.75 21.38 -14.70
CA LYS A 51 -1.27 22.19 -15.83
C LYS A 51 -0.03 21.59 -16.50
N ILE A 52 0.80 20.88 -15.74
CA ILE A 52 2.02 20.24 -16.24
C ILE A 52 1.72 18.80 -16.68
N TYR A 53 0.97 18.07 -15.86
CA TYR A 53 0.71 16.65 -16.06
C TYR A 53 -0.21 16.38 -17.25
N ARG A 54 -1.34 17.11 -17.35
CA ARG A 54 -2.37 16.86 -18.37
C ARG A 54 -1.84 16.94 -19.80
N PRO A 55 -1.08 17.95 -20.22
CA PRO A 55 -0.54 18.00 -21.57
C PRO A 55 0.41 16.84 -21.89
N LEU A 56 1.14 16.30 -20.90
CA LEU A 56 2.00 15.14 -21.08
C LEU A 56 1.18 13.86 -21.22
N ALA A 57 0.19 13.70 -20.37
CA ALA A 57 -0.74 12.56 -20.42
C ALA A 57 -1.53 12.53 -21.73
N ASP A 58 -2.05 13.68 -22.17
CA ASP A 58 -2.81 13.81 -23.43
C ASP A 58 -1.94 13.45 -24.66
N ARG A 59 -0.68 13.88 -24.69
CA ARG A 59 0.25 13.52 -25.78
C ARG A 59 0.52 12.01 -25.82
N ARG A 60 0.70 11.39 -24.66
CA ARG A 60 0.87 9.94 -24.60
C ARG A 60 -0.39 9.23 -25.06
N GLN A 61 -1.55 9.66 -24.58
CA GLN A 61 -2.83 9.10 -24.99
C GLN A 61 -3.08 9.27 -26.51
N GLN A 62 -2.77 10.44 -27.06
CA GLN A 62 -2.87 10.68 -28.50
C GLN A 62 -1.98 9.74 -29.31
N PHE A 63 -0.75 9.48 -28.82
CA PHE A 63 0.13 8.49 -29.45
C PHE A 63 -0.51 7.10 -29.45
N GLU A 64 -1.06 6.67 -28.32
CA GLU A 64 -1.70 5.35 -28.15
C GLU A 64 -2.94 5.19 -29.03
N ASP A 65 -3.76 6.21 -29.15
CA ASP A 65 -5.03 6.15 -29.86
C ASP A 65 -4.90 6.33 -31.38
N GLU A 66 -4.03 7.22 -31.82
CA GLU A 66 -3.96 7.65 -33.23
C GLU A 66 -2.77 7.09 -33.99
N LEU A 67 -1.58 7.12 -33.40
CA LEU A 67 -0.33 6.80 -34.10
C LEU A 67 0.06 5.34 -33.91
N ALA A 68 0.03 4.83 -32.70
CA ALA A 68 0.50 3.48 -32.39
C ALA A 68 -0.27 2.38 -33.17
N PRO A 69 -1.60 2.43 -33.38
CA PRO A 69 -2.29 1.40 -34.15
C PRO A 69 -1.84 1.33 -35.62
N ARG A 70 -1.51 2.47 -36.22
CA ARG A 70 -0.99 2.54 -37.60
C ARG A 70 0.43 2.01 -37.71
N MET A 71 1.28 2.43 -36.77
CA MET A 71 2.68 2.01 -36.71
C MET A 71 2.80 0.52 -36.35
N MET A 72 1.93 0.01 -35.49
CA MET A 72 1.88 -1.41 -35.14
C MET A 72 1.60 -2.29 -36.37
N LYS A 73 0.69 -1.88 -37.26
CA LYS A 73 0.44 -2.62 -38.52
C LYS A 73 1.69 -2.73 -39.39
N GLN A 74 2.47 -1.63 -39.49
CA GLN A 74 3.73 -1.65 -40.25
C GLN A 74 4.78 -2.54 -39.55
N TRP A 75 4.85 -2.45 -38.22
CA TRP A 75 5.72 -3.30 -37.42
C TRP A 75 5.36 -4.78 -37.59
N GLU A 76 4.08 -5.16 -37.47
CA GLU A 76 3.66 -6.54 -37.71
C GLU A 76 4.06 -7.06 -39.11
N SER A 77 3.86 -6.24 -40.14
CA SER A 77 4.25 -6.65 -41.51
C SER A 77 5.76 -6.77 -41.72
N SER A 78 6.55 -6.11 -40.87
CA SER A 78 8.02 -6.19 -40.88
C SER A 78 8.56 -7.33 -40.02
N LEU A 79 7.73 -7.94 -39.16
CA LEU A 79 8.18 -9.04 -38.31
C LEU A 79 8.46 -10.28 -39.13
N GLN A 80 9.67 -10.83 -38.93
CA GLN A 80 9.98 -12.19 -39.32
C GLN A 80 9.28 -13.18 -38.38
N ARG A 81 9.19 -14.45 -38.79
CA ARG A 81 8.67 -15.50 -37.90
C ARG A 81 9.47 -15.48 -36.59
N PRO A 82 8.80 -15.46 -35.41
CA PRO A 82 9.49 -15.46 -34.13
C PRO A 82 10.51 -16.60 -34.03
N ALA A 83 11.76 -16.25 -33.76
CA ALA A 83 12.87 -17.20 -33.66
C ALA A 83 12.89 -17.83 -32.25
N GLU A 84 13.47 -19.01 -32.16
CA GLU A 84 13.87 -19.58 -30.87
C GLU A 84 15.04 -18.77 -30.31
N ALA A 85 14.93 -18.33 -29.05
CA ALA A 85 15.96 -17.53 -28.42
C ALA A 85 17.17 -18.39 -28.02
N GLU A 86 18.35 -17.97 -28.42
CA GLU A 86 19.60 -18.56 -27.93
C GLU A 86 20.06 -17.87 -26.66
N TRP A 87 20.29 -18.66 -25.62
CA TRP A 87 20.62 -18.14 -24.28
C TRP A 87 22.08 -18.37 -23.93
N THR A 88 22.77 -17.31 -23.56
CA THR A 88 24.13 -17.35 -23.01
C THR A 88 24.04 -17.25 -21.49
N ILE A 89 24.49 -18.30 -20.80
CA ILE A 89 24.55 -18.31 -19.33
C ILE A 89 25.60 -17.31 -18.87
N LEU A 90 25.21 -16.48 -17.90
CA LEU A 90 26.11 -15.54 -17.25
C LEU A 90 26.93 -16.25 -16.17
N GLN A 91 28.26 -16.10 -16.22
CA GLN A 91 29.12 -16.52 -15.11
C GLN A 91 29.24 -15.37 -14.11
N PRO A 92 28.77 -15.54 -12.85
CA PRO A 92 28.87 -14.51 -11.85
C PRO A 92 30.32 -14.14 -11.55
N GLN A 93 30.64 -12.85 -11.56
CA GLN A 93 31.92 -12.32 -11.09
C GLN A 93 31.83 -11.96 -9.62
N GLU A 94 30.70 -11.43 -9.21
CA GLU A 94 30.41 -11.03 -7.85
C GLU A 94 28.94 -11.27 -7.56
N VAL A 95 28.62 -11.78 -6.38
CA VAL A 95 27.24 -11.92 -5.89
C VAL A 95 27.21 -11.45 -4.45
N ASP A 96 26.27 -10.59 -4.13
CA ASP A 96 26.10 -10.00 -2.81
C ASP A 96 24.64 -9.95 -2.41
N GLY A 97 24.36 -9.91 -1.10
CA GLY A 97 23.04 -9.84 -0.51
C GLY A 97 22.91 -8.71 0.51
N SER A 98 21.75 -8.09 0.57
CA SER A 98 21.52 -6.94 1.45
C SER A 98 21.46 -7.28 2.94
N ASN A 99 21.37 -8.56 3.31
CA ASN A 99 21.14 -9.00 4.70
C ASN A 99 22.18 -10.03 5.20
N GLY A 100 23.33 -10.16 4.49
CA GLY A 100 24.40 -11.07 4.91
C GLY A 100 24.16 -12.54 4.56
N GLU A 101 23.50 -12.78 3.42
CA GLU A 101 23.38 -14.09 2.82
C GLU A 101 24.73 -14.60 2.33
N ASP A 102 24.93 -15.92 2.35
CA ASP A 102 26.11 -16.60 1.83
C ASP A 102 25.82 -17.15 0.42
N PHE A 103 26.72 -16.88 -0.53
CA PHE A 103 26.55 -17.29 -1.93
C PHE A 103 27.62 -18.28 -2.36
N THR A 104 27.21 -19.39 -2.97
CA THR A 104 28.11 -20.36 -3.58
C THR A 104 27.83 -20.43 -5.08
N VAL A 105 28.84 -20.05 -5.88
CA VAL A 105 28.75 -20.10 -7.35
C VAL A 105 29.24 -21.47 -7.83
N SER A 106 28.45 -22.13 -8.68
CA SER A 106 28.78 -23.42 -9.28
C SER A 106 29.36 -23.21 -10.70
N GLU A 107 30.05 -24.23 -11.23
CA GLU A 107 30.64 -24.21 -12.57
C GLU A 107 29.63 -23.99 -13.71
N ASP A 108 28.35 -24.42 -13.50
CA ASP A 108 27.27 -24.18 -14.46
C ASP A 108 26.70 -22.77 -14.43
N GLY A 109 27.31 -21.84 -13.66
CA GLY A 109 26.88 -20.47 -13.47
C GLY A 109 25.70 -20.31 -12.50
N SER A 110 25.25 -21.40 -11.86
CA SER A 110 24.21 -21.30 -10.85
C SER A 110 24.76 -20.81 -9.51
N VAL A 111 23.94 -20.08 -8.80
CA VAL A 111 24.22 -19.52 -7.47
C VAL A 111 23.32 -20.22 -6.46
N PHE A 112 23.90 -20.85 -5.46
CA PHE A 112 23.21 -21.37 -4.30
C PHE A 112 23.30 -20.35 -3.17
N VAL A 113 22.20 -20.14 -2.46
CA VAL A 113 22.08 -19.15 -1.38
C VAL A 113 21.84 -19.87 -0.05
N ASP A 114 22.75 -19.63 0.89
CA ASP A 114 22.69 -20.17 2.23
C ASP A 114 22.78 -19.04 3.29
N GLY A 115 23.09 -19.37 4.55
CA GLY A 115 23.26 -18.40 5.61
C GLY A 115 21.97 -17.86 6.16
N PHE A 116 22.01 -16.59 6.59
CA PHE A 116 20.88 -15.94 7.26
C PHE A 116 19.63 -15.88 6.39
N LEU A 117 18.48 -16.17 7.01
CA LEU A 117 17.15 -16.00 6.40
C LEU A 117 16.58 -14.67 6.89
N PRO A 118 16.55 -13.62 6.06
CA PRO A 118 16.06 -12.32 6.47
C PRO A 118 14.54 -12.37 6.71
N ASN A 119 14.10 -11.79 7.80
CA ASN A 119 12.68 -11.51 8.01
C ASN A 119 12.38 -10.15 7.36
N GLY A 120 11.96 -10.18 6.11
CA GLY A 120 11.69 -8.96 5.34
C GLY A 120 12.19 -9.03 3.89
N GLU A 121 12.24 -7.87 3.26
CA GLU A 121 12.74 -7.71 1.90
C GLU A 121 14.26 -7.93 1.85
N THR A 122 14.72 -8.70 0.86
CA THR A 122 16.15 -8.86 0.55
C THR A 122 16.42 -8.58 -0.92
N VAL A 123 17.62 -8.07 -1.21
CA VAL A 123 18.08 -7.79 -2.56
C VAL A 123 19.35 -8.61 -2.83
N TYR A 124 19.29 -9.50 -3.84
CA TYR A 124 20.49 -10.13 -4.36
C TYR A 124 21.02 -9.30 -5.53
N THR A 125 22.27 -8.96 -5.47
CA THR A 125 23.00 -8.24 -6.52
C THR A 125 23.99 -9.18 -7.17
N MET A 126 23.88 -9.35 -8.49
CA MET A 126 24.84 -10.15 -9.27
C MET A 126 25.48 -9.29 -10.34
N THR A 127 26.82 -9.31 -10.41
CA THR A 127 27.56 -8.75 -11.54
C THR A 127 28.13 -9.86 -12.42
N ALA A 128 28.04 -9.68 -13.73
CA ALA A 128 28.57 -10.62 -14.71
C ALA A 128 28.92 -9.92 -16.02
N GLU A 129 29.80 -10.53 -16.80
CA GLU A 129 30.15 -10.05 -18.14
C GLU A 129 29.69 -11.02 -19.22
N THR A 130 29.30 -10.48 -20.36
CA THR A 130 29.07 -11.22 -21.59
C THR A 130 29.83 -10.60 -22.75
N ARG A 131 30.26 -11.44 -23.69
CA ARG A 131 30.87 -10.98 -24.97
C ARG A 131 29.81 -10.63 -26.01
N ALA A 132 28.53 -10.89 -25.73
CA ALA A 132 27.45 -10.52 -26.63
C ALA A 132 27.47 -9.01 -26.87
N SER A 133 27.50 -8.61 -28.13
CA SER A 133 27.45 -7.20 -28.51
C SER A 133 26.07 -6.57 -28.35
N LEU A 134 25.05 -7.39 -28.16
CA LEU A 134 23.66 -6.99 -27.96
C LEU A 134 23.04 -7.86 -26.87
N VAL A 135 22.29 -7.23 -25.97
CA VAL A 135 21.44 -7.92 -24.99
C VAL A 135 20.04 -7.35 -25.10
N THR A 136 19.05 -8.20 -25.36
CA THR A 136 17.64 -7.84 -25.55
C THR A 136 16.76 -8.28 -24.41
N ALA A 137 17.14 -9.36 -23.71
CA ALA A 137 16.41 -9.90 -22.58
C ALA A 137 17.34 -10.61 -21.59
N VAL A 138 16.87 -10.70 -20.35
CA VAL A 138 17.48 -11.46 -19.26
C VAL A 138 16.52 -12.60 -18.88
N ARG A 139 17.06 -13.82 -18.69
CA ARG A 139 16.34 -14.98 -18.17
C ARG A 139 16.85 -15.32 -16.78
N LEU A 140 15.94 -15.38 -15.83
CA LEU A 140 16.18 -15.92 -14.51
C LEU A 140 15.66 -17.36 -14.47
N GLU A 141 16.54 -18.31 -14.22
CA GLU A 141 16.19 -19.69 -13.93
C GLU A 141 16.21 -19.90 -12.42
N VAL A 142 15.15 -20.47 -11.87
CA VAL A 142 15.08 -20.92 -10.48
C VAL A 142 15.17 -22.43 -10.48
N LEU A 143 16.13 -22.95 -9.70
CA LEU A 143 16.59 -24.33 -9.82
C LEU A 143 16.26 -25.12 -8.56
N PRO A 144 15.80 -26.39 -8.70
CA PRO A 144 15.64 -27.26 -7.55
C PRO A 144 16.99 -27.59 -6.92
N ASP A 145 17.01 -27.81 -5.60
CA ASP A 145 18.19 -28.26 -4.88
C ASP A 145 17.76 -29.06 -3.64
N ALA A 146 18.34 -30.24 -3.47
CA ALA A 146 18.00 -31.16 -2.37
C ALA A 146 18.33 -30.59 -0.97
N ARG A 147 19.17 -29.54 -0.89
CA ARG A 147 19.51 -28.83 0.35
C ARG A 147 18.38 -27.87 0.79
N LEU A 148 17.48 -27.51 -0.13
CA LEU A 148 16.35 -26.63 0.13
C LEU A 148 15.11 -27.42 0.56
N ALA A 149 14.25 -26.79 1.38
CA ALA A 149 12.98 -27.38 1.77
C ALA A 149 12.13 -27.72 0.54
N ALA A 150 11.41 -28.84 0.57
CA ALA A 150 10.59 -29.36 -0.53
C ALA A 150 11.35 -29.41 -1.89
N ASN A 151 12.67 -29.56 -1.87
CA ASN A 151 13.55 -29.53 -3.04
C ASN A 151 13.56 -28.16 -3.78
N GLY A 152 13.20 -27.09 -3.09
CA GLY A 152 13.25 -25.69 -3.53
C GLY A 152 12.43 -25.35 -4.78
N PRO A 153 12.69 -24.23 -5.43
CA PRO A 153 13.89 -23.39 -5.45
C PRO A 153 13.94 -22.24 -4.42
N GLY A 154 12.90 -22.09 -3.60
CA GLY A 154 12.87 -21.05 -2.58
C GLY A 154 13.41 -21.53 -1.24
N ARG A 155 13.67 -20.58 -0.34
CA ARG A 155 14.25 -20.84 1.01
C ARG A 155 13.20 -20.93 2.11
N ASP A 156 11.90 -20.75 1.81
CA ASP A 156 10.87 -20.91 2.82
C ASP A 156 10.65 -22.41 3.15
N PRO A 157 9.95 -22.74 4.26
CA PRO A 157 9.71 -24.13 4.64
C PRO A 157 8.94 -24.98 3.59
N GLU A 158 8.24 -24.33 2.66
CA GLU A 158 7.52 -24.98 1.56
C GLU A 158 8.32 -24.99 0.23
N GLY A 159 9.56 -24.49 0.25
CA GLY A 159 10.41 -24.35 -0.95
C GLY A 159 9.96 -23.25 -1.89
N LEU A 160 9.21 -22.26 -1.40
CA LEU A 160 8.66 -21.16 -2.19
C LEU A 160 9.54 -19.92 -2.14
N PHE A 161 9.34 -19.04 -3.10
CA PHE A 161 9.90 -17.68 -3.14
C PHE A 161 8.86 -16.69 -3.68
N ILE A 162 9.12 -15.39 -3.50
CA ILE A 162 8.42 -14.29 -4.17
C ILE A 162 9.48 -13.31 -4.67
N LEU A 163 9.56 -13.16 -5.99
CA LEU A 163 10.40 -12.16 -6.65
C LEU A 163 9.57 -10.91 -6.90
N ASN A 164 9.86 -9.84 -6.16
CA ASN A 164 9.06 -8.61 -6.17
C ASN A 164 9.45 -7.67 -7.31
N ASP A 165 10.75 -7.56 -7.59
CA ASP A 165 11.26 -6.62 -8.58
C ASP A 165 12.57 -7.12 -9.18
N VAL A 166 12.84 -6.73 -10.43
CA VAL A 166 14.09 -6.99 -11.13
C VAL A 166 14.58 -5.70 -11.75
N HIS A 167 15.81 -5.31 -11.42
CA HIS A 167 16.46 -4.18 -12.03
C HIS A 167 17.70 -4.64 -12.80
N VAL A 168 17.81 -4.18 -14.03
CA VAL A 168 18.94 -4.45 -14.90
C VAL A 168 19.70 -3.16 -15.15
N PHE A 169 20.98 -3.18 -14.79
CA PHE A 169 21.92 -2.13 -15.07
C PHE A 169 23.03 -2.68 -15.96
N ALA A 170 23.50 -1.86 -16.87
CA ALA A 170 24.55 -2.27 -17.80
C ALA A 170 25.55 -1.13 -18.05
N GLN A 171 26.76 -1.54 -18.39
CA GLN A 171 27.82 -0.66 -18.90
C GLN A 171 28.60 -1.40 -19.99
N PRO A 172 29.27 -0.70 -20.93
CA PRO A 172 30.18 -1.33 -21.87
C PRO A 172 31.27 -2.10 -21.12
N ARG A 173 31.57 -3.33 -21.61
CA ARG A 173 32.70 -4.08 -21.09
C ARG A 173 33.98 -3.37 -21.49
N GLN A 174 34.89 -3.15 -20.56
CA GLN A 174 36.20 -2.59 -20.83
C GLN A 174 37.19 -3.69 -21.21
N PRO A 175 38.10 -3.42 -22.15
CA PRO A 175 39.27 -4.27 -22.34
C PRO A 175 40.10 -4.39 -21.06
N SER A 176 40.66 -5.55 -20.78
CA SER A 176 41.48 -5.82 -19.59
C SER A 176 42.66 -4.86 -19.41
N ASP A 177 43.12 -4.23 -20.48
CA ASP A 177 44.30 -3.35 -20.49
C ASP A 177 43.93 -1.86 -20.46
N SER A 178 42.64 -1.54 -20.26
CA SER A 178 42.17 -0.15 -20.22
C SER A 178 42.50 0.50 -18.88
N ALA A 179 43.36 1.55 -18.92
CA ALA A 179 43.60 2.41 -17.74
C ALA A 179 42.50 3.46 -17.52
N ALA A 180 41.45 3.49 -18.35
CA ALA A 180 40.33 4.42 -18.21
C ALA A 180 39.41 4.00 -17.07
N GLU A 181 38.86 4.96 -16.39
CA GLU A 181 37.81 4.73 -15.36
C GLU A 181 36.60 4.07 -16.00
N ALA A 182 36.02 3.07 -15.34
CA ALA A 182 34.86 2.36 -15.84
C ALA A 182 33.65 3.33 -15.94
N PRO A 183 32.94 3.32 -17.09
CA PRO A 183 31.73 4.14 -17.20
C PRO A 183 30.69 3.75 -16.13
N GLU A 184 29.84 4.69 -15.76
CA GLU A 184 28.76 4.41 -14.81
C GLU A 184 27.74 3.40 -15.37
N TYR A 185 27.15 2.61 -14.48
CA TYR A 185 26.05 1.73 -14.80
C TYR A 185 24.80 2.51 -15.19
N GLN A 186 24.25 2.24 -16.36
CA GLN A 186 22.98 2.77 -16.80
C GLN A 186 21.85 1.78 -16.51
N ALA A 187 20.69 2.28 -16.05
CA ALA A 187 19.50 1.47 -15.82
C ALA A 187 18.79 1.17 -17.16
N TYR A 188 18.41 -0.08 -17.35
CA TYR A 188 17.63 -0.55 -18.50
C TYR A 188 16.26 -1.05 -18.03
N PRO A 189 15.20 -0.28 -18.24
CA PRO A 189 13.85 -0.68 -17.85
C PRO A 189 13.39 -1.95 -18.55
N LEU A 190 12.58 -2.74 -17.87
CA LEU A 190 11.91 -3.90 -18.43
C LEU A 190 10.62 -3.46 -19.11
N SER A 191 10.28 -4.07 -20.25
CA SER A 191 9.06 -3.76 -21.02
C SER A 191 8.03 -4.88 -20.99
N TYR A 192 8.50 -6.12 -20.89
CA TYR A 192 7.65 -7.31 -20.90
C TYR A 192 8.26 -8.42 -20.06
N ALA A 193 7.41 -9.27 -19.48
CA ALA A 193 7.84 -10.46 -18.76
C ALA A 193 6.91 -11.63 -19.06
N PHE A 194 7.47 -12.84 -19.12
CA PHE A 194 6.74 -14.09 -19.18
C PHE A 194 7.53 -15.19 -18.47
N ALA A 195 6.84 -16.24 -18.03
CA ALA A 195 7.47 -17.33 -17.28
C ALA A 195 6.97 -18.69 -17.73
N SER A 196 7.78 -19.74 -17.47
CA SER A 196 7.39 -21.14 -17.69
C SER A 196 6.24 -21.56 -16.80
N ALA A 197 6.17 -20.99 -15.58
CA ALA A 197 5.09 -21.16 -14.64
C ALA A 197 4.93 -19.90 -13.77
N SER A 198 3.69 -19.62 -13.38
CA SER A 198 3.34 -18.56 -12.43
C SER A 198 2.16 -19.01 -11.56
N SER A 199 2.19 -18.64 -10.29
CA SER A 199 0.99 -18.74 -9.44
C SER A 199 -0.07 -17.73 -9.91
N PRO A 200 -1.38 -18.08 -9.94
CA PRO A 200 -2.43 -17.14 -10.35
C PRO A 200 -2.47 -15.85 -9.52
N LYS A 201 -2.07 -15.91 -8.25
CA LYS A 201 -1.99 -14.73 -7.36
C LYS A 201 -0.69 -13.92 -7.54
N HIS A 202 0.32 -14.52 -8.16
CA HIS A 202 1.68 -13.97 -8.31
C HIS A 202 2.18 -14.17 -9.76
N PRO A 203 1.48 -13.61 -10.75
CA PRO A 203 1.93 -13.67 -12.14
C PRO A 203 3.23 -12.89 -12.32
N VAL A 204 4.06 -13.31 -13.27
CA VAL A 204 5.39 -12.70 -13.48
C VAL A 204 5.30 -11.22 -13.89
N GLU A 205 4.24 -10.81 -14.51
CA GLU A 205 3.97 -9.42 -14.92
C GLU A 205 3.95 -8.45 -13.72
N ASN A 206 3.68 -8.94 -12.51
CA ASN A 206 3.74 -8.14 -11.29
C ASN A 206 5.14 -7.56 -11.04
N VAL A 207 6.20 -8.20 -11.51
CA VAL A 207 7.58 -7.72 -11.39
C VAL A 207 7.80 -6.43 -12.19
N LEU A 208 6.99 -6.18 -13.22
CA LEU A 208 7.06 -4.96 -14.03
C LEU A 208 6.43 -3.73 -13.35
N ILE A 209 5.73 -3.91 -12.23
CA ILE A 209 5.04 -2.84 -11.51
C ILE A 209 6.01 -2.25 -10.46
N PRO A 210 6.53 -1.02 -10.65
CA PRO A 210 7.48 -0.43 -9.71
C PRO A 210 6.93 -0.32 -8.29
N ASN A 211 7.72 -0.66 -7.29
CA ASN A 211 7.35 -0.61 -5.86
C ASN A 211 6.74 0.73 -5.42
N LYS A 212 7.22 1.85 -5.96
CA LYS A 212 6.73 3.20 -5.65
C LYS A 212 5.31 3.51 -6.15
N ARG A 213 4.74 2.67 -7.02
CA ARG A 213 3.38 2.82 -7.56
C ARG A 213 2.36 1.93 -6.85
N ARG A 214 2.80 1.09 -5.92
CA ARG A 214 1.90 0.22 -5.18
C ARG A 214 1.08 1.07 -4.21
N PRO A 215 -0.26 1.02 -4.23
CA PRO A 215 -1.08 1.73 -3.27
C PRO A 215 -0.67 1.37 -1.83
N ARG A 216 -0.77 2.32 -0.88
CA ARG A 216 -0.60 2.00 0.54
C ARG A 216 -1.58 0.90 0.93
N GLY A 217 -1.09 -0.19 1.51
CA GLY A 217 -1.86 -1.41 1.77
C GLY A 217 -1.73 -2.49 0.69
N TYR A 218 -1.02 -2.21 -0.39
CA TYR A 218 -0.56 -3.22 -1.32
C TYR A 218 0.58 -3.98 -0.64
N HIS A 219 0.26 -5.11 -0.06
CA HIS A 219 1.25 -5.92 0.62
C HIS A 219 2.36 -6.33 -0.36
N SER A 220 3.60 -6.40 0.12
CA SER A 220 4.79 -6.92 -0.57
C SER A 220 4.64 -8.35 -1.13
N ASN A 221 3.46 -8.93 -1.06
CA ASN A 221 3.08 -10.23 -1.58
C ASN A 221 2.84 -10.27 -3.11
N GLN A 222 3.11 -9.18 -3.84
CA GLN A 222 2.86 -9.12 -5.27
C GLN A 222 4.16 -9.11 -6.05
N GLY A 223 4.62 -10.27 -6.36
CA GLY A 223 5.73 -10.52 -7.24
C GLY A 223 5.45 -11.76 -8.05
N TRP A 224 6.48 -12.32 -8.67
CA TRP A 224 6.44 -13.62 -9.30
C TRP A 224 6.67 -14.74 -8.28
N ALA A 225 5.81 -15.75 -8.29
CA ALA A 225 5.98 -16.98 -7.52
C ALA A 225 5.51 -18.18 -8.34
N ILE A 226 6.09 -19.34 -8.05
CA ILE A 226 5.72 -20.63 -8.65
C ILE A 226 4.98 -21.47 -7.59
N ARG A 227 3.71 -21.76 -7.78
CA ARG A 227 2.96 -22.69 -6.94
C ARG A 227 1.91 -23.40 -7.80
N PRO A 228 1.85 -24.73 -7.78
CA PRO A 228 2.50 -25.72 -6.91
C PRO A 228 3.81 -26.35 -7.46
N GLN A 229 4.46 -25.74 -8.48
CA GLN A 229 5.57 -26.36 -9.24
C GLN A 229 6.92 -26.26 -8.49
N THR A 230 6.98 -26.57 -7.21
CA THR A 230 8.23 -26.78 -6.47
C THR A 230 8.95 -28.05 -6.92
N GLY A 231 10.27 -28.10 -6.73
CA GLY A 231 11.07 -29.28 -7.07
C GLY A 231 11.37 -29.47 -8.56
N THR A 232 11.00 -28.52 -9.41
CA THR A 232 11.32 -28.52 -10.85
C THR A 232 11.92 -27.19 -11.27
N ARG A 233 12.80 -27.24 -12.30
CA ARG A 233 13.35 -26.02 -12.89
C ARG A 233 12.23 -25.19 -13.50
N GLN A 234 12.18 -23.91 -13.14
CA GLN A 234 11.31 -22.92 -13.77
C GLN A 234 12.15 -21.72 -14.22
N PHE A 235 11.60 -20.91 -15.11
CA PHE A 235 12.27 -19.70 -15.55
C PHE A 235 11.29 -18.55 -15.76
N ALA A 236 11.81 -17.33 -15.62
CA ALA A 236 11.17 -16.11 -16.06
C ALA A 236 12.08 -15.36 -17.03
N VAL A 237 11.50 -14.75 -18.05
CA VAL A 237 12.17 -13.91 -19.05
C VAL A 237 11.69 -12.49 -18.90
N PHE A 238 12.64 -11.57 -18.90
CA PHE A 238 12.44 -10.13 -18.77
C PHE A 238 13.02 -9.44 -20.01
N GLU A 239 12.16 -8.95 -20.90
CA GLU A 239 12.56 -8.21 -22.09
C GLU A 239 12.93 -6.76 -21.69
N LEU A 240 14.05 -6.30 -22.21
CA LEU A 240 14.49 -4.91 -22.02
C LEU A 240 13.69 -3.98 -22.92
N ALA A 241 13.31 -2.82 -22.40
CA ALA A 241 12.60 -1.80 -23.17
C ALA A 241 13.47 -1.24 -24.33
N ALA A 242 14.78 -1.25 -24.15
CA ALA A 242 15.76 -1.00 -25.22
C ALA A 242 16.90 -2.00 -25.09
N PRO A 243 17.43 -2.51 -26.20
CA PRO A 243 18.57 -3.40 -26.15
C PRO A 243 19.82 -2.69 -25.62
N VAL A 244 20.62 -3.41 -24.84
CA VAL A 244 21.98 -2.96 -24.50
C VAL A 244 22.89 -3.32 -25.64
N ALA A 245 23.55 -2.33 -26.25
CA ALA A 245 24.47 -2.54 -27.35
C ALA A 245 25.89 -2.06 -26.98
N SER A 246 26.90 -2.91 -27.20
CA SER A 246 28.31 -2.57 -27.01
C SER A 246 29.20 -3.48 -27.84
N ALA A 247 30.08 -2.91 -28.66
CA ALA A 247 30.95 -3.65 -29.55
C ALA A 247 31.89 -4.64 -28.84
N ASN A 248 32.28 -4.33 -27.60
CA ASN A 248 33.21 -5.13 -26.80
C ASN A 248 32.54 -6.08 -25.81
N GLY A 249 31.21 -6.21 -25.88
CA GLY A 249 30.41 -6.91 -24.90
C GLY A 249 29.92 -5.99 -23.79
N VAL A 250 29.19 -6.58 -22.87
CA VAL A 250 28.42 -5.86 -21.83
C VAL A 250 28.78 -6.39 -20.43
N ARG A 251 28.97 -5.49 -19.48
CA ARG A 251 28.98 -5.82 -18.05
C ARG A 251 27.63 -5.47 -17.47
N LEU A 252 27.01 -6.46 -16.85
CA LEU A 252 25.66 -6.37 -16.28
C LEU A 252 25.74 -6.36 -14.76
N LYS A 253 24.84 -5.58 -14.14
CA LYS A 253 24.52 -5.65 -12.72
C LYS A 253 23.03 -5.86 -12.59
N ILE A 254 22.63 -6.96 -11.98
CA ILE A 254 21.22 -7.36 -11.87
C ILE A 254 20.85 -7.42 -10.40
N HIS A 255 19.78 -6.71 -10.03
CA HIS A 255 19.22 -6.75 -8.69
C HIS A 255 17.93 -7.57 -8.72
N LEU A 256 17.81 -8.51 -7.79
CA LEU A 256 16.64 -9.34 -7.57
C LEU A 256 16.08 -8.98 -6.17
N THR A 257 15.04 -8.18 -6.13
CA THR A 257 14.34 -7.81 -4.89
C THR A 257 13.28 -8.85 -4.57
N GLN A 258 13.27 -9.38 -3.35
CA GLN A 258 12.41 -10.51 -3.00
C GLN A 258 12.06 -10.53 -1.51
N GLY A 259 11.05 -11.32 -1.15
CA GLY A 259 10.56 -11.44 0.21
C GLY A 259 9.47 -10.43 0.56
N ASN A 260 8.93 -10.53 1.76
CA ASN A 260 7.98 -9.61 2.34
C ASN A 260 8.16 -9.53 3.86
N GLU A 261 7.46 -8.59 4.51
CA GLU A 261 7.56 -8.34 5.96
C GLU A 261 7.14 -9.53 6.84
N GLU A 262 6.45 -10.53 6.27
CA GLU A 262 5.84 -11.62 7.06
C GLU A 262 6.49 -12.99 6.82
N GLN A 263 7.29 -13.20 5.75
CA GLN A 263 7.73 -14.54 5.36
C GLN A 263 9.10 -14.57 4.69
N PHE A 264 9.92 -15.57 5.03
CA PHE A 264 11.26 -15.88 4.50
C PHE A 264 11.22 -16.39 3.04
N ARG A 265 10.66 -15.63 2.10
CA ARG A 265 10.41 -16.07 0.72
C ARG A 265 11.45 -15.57 -0.27
N SER A 266 12.69 -15.98 -0.09
CA SER A 266 13.76 -15.69 -1.04
C SER A 266 14.13 -16.91 -1.90
N ILE A 267 14.78 -16.65 -3.04
CA ILE A 267 15.28 -17.70 -3.94
C ILE A 267 16.49 -18.37 -3.30
N GLY A 268 16.53 -19.69 -3.31
CA GLY A 268 17.62 -20.49 -2.74
C GLY A 268 18.64 -20.96 -3.76
N ARG A 269 18.22 -21.20 -5.02
CA ARG A 269 19.15 -21.51 -6.12
C ARG A 269 18.65 -20.90 -7.42
N PHE A 270 19.52 -20.16 -8.10
CA PHE A 270 19.18 -19.52 -9.36
C PHE A 270 20.35 -19.46 -10.34
N ARG A 271 20.03 -19.12 -11.60
CA ARG A 271 21.00 -18.86 -12.66
C ARG A 271 20.46 -17.78 -13.58
N LEU A 272 21.33 -16.93 -14.09
CA LEU A 272 20.98 -15.88 -15.04
C LEU A 272 21.56 -16.17 -16.41
N ALA A 273 20.79 -15.85 -17.45
CA ALA A 273 21.23 -15.92 -18.83
C ALA A 273 20.73 -14.70 -19.62
N VAL A 274 21.37 -14.40 -20.72
CA VAL A 274 21.01 -13.32 -21.65
C VAL A 274 20.85 -13.82 -23.05
N THR A 275 20.08 -13.08 -23.86
CA THR A 275 19.96 -13.35 -25.31
C THR A 275 20.16 -12.07 -26.11
N SER A 276 20.60 -12.23 -27.33
CA SER A 276 20.65 -11.18 -28.37
C SER A 276 19.53 -11.33 -29.41
N THR A 277 18.67 -12.34 -29.27
CA THR A 277 17.52 -12.55 -30.15
C THR A 277 16.54 -11.39 -30.02
N ALA A 278 16.16 -10.80 -31.13
CA ALA A 278 15.19 -9.69 -31.14
C ALA A 278 13.79 -10.18 -30.72
N PRO A 279 13.13 -9.51 -29.76
CA PRO A 279 11.77 -9.86 -29.40
C PRO A 279 10.76 -9.44 -30.49
N PRO A 280 9.58 -10.10 -30.58
CA PRO A 280 9.16 -11.24 -29.77
C PRO A 280 9.81 -12.56 -30.22
N PHE A 281 10.16 -13.42 -29.29
CA PHE A 281 10.84 -14.70 -29.56
C PHE A 281 10.15 -15.87 -28.80
N VAL A 282 10.53 -17.10 -29.18
CA VAL A 282 10.14 -18.33 -28.47
C VAL A 282 11.28 -18.75 -27.56
N THR A 283 10.99 -19.36 -26.43
CA THR A 283 11.98 -19.87 -25.49
C THR A 283 11.63 -21.30 -25.07
N GLU A 284 12.48 -22.26 -25.40
CA GLU A 284 12.29 -23.68 -25.09
C GLU A 284 10.90 -24.19 -25.54
N GLY A 285 10.47 -23.78 -26.74
CA GLY A 285 9.16 -24.09 -27.29
C GLY A 285 7.99 -23.32 -26.67
N LEU A 286 8.22 -22.58 -25.56
CA LEU A 286 7.21 -21.73 -24.94
C LEU A 286 6.99 -20.48 -25.78
N ARG A 287 5.76 -20.31 -26.25
CA ARG A 287 5.29 -19.07 -26.89
C ARG A 287 4.66 -18.18 -25.84
N ASN A 288 5.16 -16.96 -25.69
CA ASN A 288 4.50 -15.97 -24.86
C ASN A 288 3.15 -15.51 -25.46
N ASN A 289 2.33 -14.79 -24.72
CA ASN A 289 1.03 -14.32 -25.19
C ASN A 289 1.14 -13.49 -26.48
N VAL A 290 2.18 -12.68 -26.64
CA VAL A 290 2.39 -11.84 -27.82
C VAL A 290 2.64 -12.70 -29.06
N VAL A 291 3.51 -13.70 -28.97
CA VAL A 291 3.79 -14.65 -30.05
C VAL A 291 2.54 -15.45 -30.43
N ASN A 292 1.74 -15.84 -29.44
CA ASN A 292 0.46 -16.52 -29.67
C ASN A 292 -0.53 -15.61 -30.41
N ILE A 293 -0.67 -14.34 -29.99
CA ILE A 293 -1.56 -13.37 -30.64
C ILE A 293 -1.11 -13.10 -32.09
N LEU A 294 0.18 -12.95 -32.32
CA LEU A 294 0.73 -12.77 -33.68
C LEU A 294 0.48 -13.97 -34.59
N GLY A 295 0.23 -15.16 -34.02
CA GLY A 295 -0.16 -16.34 -34.79
C GLY A 295 -1.59 -16.30 -35.34
N PHE A 296 -2.47 -15.41 -34.87
CA PHE A 296 -3.82 -15.18 -35.38
C PHE A 296 -3.81 -14.10 -36.46
N ALA A 297 -4.64 -14.29 -37.50
CA ALA A 297 -4.88 -13.24 -38.48
C ALA A 297 -5.46 -11.98 -37.79
N PRO A 298 -5.04 -10.75 -38.16
CA PRO A 298 -5.45 -9.53 -37.48
C PRO A 298 -6.96 -9.38 -37.29
N GLU A 299 -7.74 -9.78 -38.30
CA GLU A 299 -9.21 -9.72 -38.32
C GLU A 299 -9.89 -10.77 -37.42
N SER A 300 -9.18 -11.81 -37.00
CA SER A 300 -9.69 -12.87 -36.12
C SER A 300 -9.33 -12.65 -34.65
N ARG A 301 -8.57 -11.59 -34.34
CA ARG A 301 -8.18 -11.26 -32.97
C ARG A 301 -9.33 -10.62 -32.19
N THR A 302 -9.47 -11.02 -30.94
CA THR A 302 -10.40 -10.34 -30.02
C THR A 302 -9.91 -8.93 -29.66
N PRO A 303 -10.81 -8.01 -29.24
CA PRO A 303 -10.40 -6.69 -28.78
C PRO A 303 -9.34 -6.72 -27.66
N ALA A 304 -9.44 -7.68 -26.73
CA ALA A 304 -8.45 -7.87 -25.66
C ALA A 304 -7.09 -8.25 -26.21
N GLN A 305 -7.02 -9.15 -27.20
CA GLN A 305 -5.76 -9.53 -27.85
C GLN A 305 -5.15 -8.36 -28.62
N GLN A 306 -5.96 -7.57 -29.32
CA GLN A 306 -5.48 -6.36 -30.00
C GLN A 306 -4.95 -5.33 -29.02
N SER A 307 -5.60 -5.12 -27.88
CA SER A 307 -5.15 -4.22 -26.84
C SER A 307 -3.82 -4.69 -26.21
N GLN A 308 -3.68 -5.99 -25.93
CA GLN A 308 -2.41 -6.55 -25.43
C GLN A 308 -1.25 -6.37 -26.40
N LEU A 309 -1.51 -6.57 -27.69
CA LEU A 309 -0.49 -6.40 -28.73
C LEU A 309 -0.09 -4.93 -28.88
N LEU A 310 -1.05 -4.01 -28.80
CA LEU A 310 -0.83 -2.58 -28.86
C LEU A 310 -0.02 -2.10 -27.63
N ASP A 311 -0.35 -2.57 -26.44
CA ASP A 311 0.39 -2.25 -25.21
C ASP A 311 1.84 -2.74 -25.30
N TYR A 312 2.05 -3.98 -25.80
CA TYR A 312 3.37 -4.51 -26.05
C TYR A 312 4.16 -3.64 -27.04
N PHE A 313 3.56 -3.31 -28.19
CA PHE A 313 4.18 -2.44 -29.20
C PHE A 313 4.56 -1.07 -28.63
N CYS A 314 3.64 -0.43 -27.90
CA CYS A 314 3.89 0.86 -27.27
C CYS A 314 5.09 0.82 -26.34
N LYS A 315 5.19 -0.16 -25.45
CA LYS A 315 6.29 -0.31 -24.50
C LYS A 315 7.66 -0.51 -25.18
N GLN A 316 7.68 -1.10 -26.36
CA GLN A 316 8.89 -1.26 -27.17
C GLN A 316 9.23 0.01 -28.00
N HIS A 317 8.24 0.89 -28.26
CA HIS A 317 8.41 2.02 -29.16
C HIS A 317 9.13 3.22 -28.49
N PRO A 318 10.24 3.75 -29.07
CA PRO A 318 11.05 4.80 -28.44
C PRO A 318 10.27 6.07 -28.09
N VAL A 319 9.38 6.53 -29.00
CA VAL A 319 8.56 7.73 -28.79
C VAL A 319 7.64 7.55 -27.60
N TRP A 320 6.94 6.42 -27.52
CA TRP A 320 6.05 6.14 -26.37
C TRP A 320 6.83 6.13 -25.06
N ARG A 321 8.01 5.50 -25.02
CA ARG A 321 8.85 5.46 -23.81
C ARG A 321 9.28 6.85 -23.35
N THR A 322 9.60 7.74 -24.30
CA THR A 322 9.92 9.14 -23.97
C THR A 322 8.70 9.85 -23.37
N LEU A 323 7.52 9.68 -23.97
CA LEU A 323 6.28 10.26 -23.48
C LEU A 323 5.89 9.69 -22.10
N ASP A 324 5.97 8.37 -21.94
CA ASP A 324 5.68 7.73 -20.66
C ASP A 324 6.67 8.16 -19.57
N SER A 325 7.96 8.23 -19.88
CA SER A 325 8.98 8.72 -18.94
C SER A 325 8.69 10.15 -18.47
N ALA A 326 8.24 11.03 -19.36
CA ALA A 326 7.84 12.39 -19.00
C ALA A 326 6.60 12.40 -18.10
N VAL A 327 5.58 11.59 -18.41
CA VAL A 327 4.39 11.40 -17.57
C VAL A 327 4.77 10.88 -16.19
N GLN A 328 5.62 9.84 -16.12
CA GLN A 328 6.06 9.26 -14.86
C GLN A 328 6.93 10.22 -14.05
N GLY A 329 7.77 11.00 -14.72
CA GLY A 329 8.54 12.08 -14.09
C GLY A 329 7.64 13.10 -13.41
N SER A 330 6.59 13.56 -14.11
CA SER A 330 5.59 14.48 -13.56
C SER A 330 4.85 13.88 -12.35
N LEU A 331 4.41 12.62 -12.42
CA LEU A 331 3.69 11.95 -11.33
C LEU A 331 4.48 11.89 -10.01
N ARG A 332 5.81 11.95 -10.06
CA ARG A 332 6.63 12.01 -8.83
C ARG A 332 6.44 13.31 -8.04
N SER A 333 6.01 14.37 -8.69
CA SER A 333 5.72 15.68 -8.09
C SER A 333 4.23 15.86 -7.76
N ALA A 334 3.40 14.83 -7.91
CA ALA A 334 1.99 14.89 -7.57
C ALA A 334 1.80 15.20 -6.07
N PRO A 335 0.92 16.15 -5.73
CA PRO A 335 0.69 16.49 -4.34
C PRO A 335 0.11 15.32 -3.57
N PRO A 336 0.54 15.13 -2.30
CA PRO A 336 0.03 14.03 -1.48
C PRO A 336 -1.45 14.24 -1.17
N SER A 337 -2.25 13.17 -1.34
CA SER A 337 -3.68 13.22 -1.03
C SER A 337 -3.93 13.50 0.46
N PRO A 338 -4.76 14.48 0.83
CA PRO A 338 -5.13 14.77 2.20
C PRO A 338 -6.07 13.71 2.79
N PHE A 339 -6.68 12.88 1.96
CA PHE A 339 -7.66 11.88 2.36
C PHE A 339 -7.06 10.66 3.09
N GLY A 340 -5.75 10.68 3.37
CA GLY A 340 -5.11 9.74 4.30
C GLY A 340 -5.25 10.12 5.78
N THR A 341 -5.68 11.36 6.09
CA THR A 341 -5.94 11.78 7.47
C THR A 341 -7.24 11.16 7.95
N LYS A 342 -7.17 10.46 9.07
CA LYS A 342 -8.32 9.78 9.67
C LYS A 342 -8.62 10.36 11.05
N ALA A 343 -9.88 10.41 11.40
CA ALA A 343 -10.37 10.70 12.74
C ALA A 343 -11.12 9.48 13.28
N ARG A 344 -10.92 9.18 14.56
CA ARG A 344 -11.78 8.20 15.23
C ARG A 344 -13.17 8.77 15.40
N ILE A 345 -14.16 7.98 15.06
CA ILE A 345 -15.57 8.31 15.23
C ILE A 345 -16.24 7.21 16.06
N ALA A 346 -17.32 7.60 16.69
CA ALA A 346 -18.19 6.67 17.38
C ALA A 346 -19.56 6.71 16.71
N TYR A 347 -20.10 5.57 16.35
CA TYR A 347 -21.41 5.44 15.74
C TYR A 347 -22.28 4.43 16.49
N GLU A 348 -23.59 4.49 16.28
CA GLU A 348 -24.53 3.54 16.85
C GLU A 348 -24.53 2.25 16.05
N LYS A 349 -24.56 1.11 16.74
CA LYS A 349 -24.80 -0.20 16.09
C LYS A 349 -26.14 -0.18 15.36
N GLU A 350 -26.23 -0.82 14.20
CA GLU A 350 -27.48 -1.00 13.45
C GLU A 350 -28.55 -1.70 14.31
N GLN A 351 -28.11 -2.64 15.14
CA GLN A 351 -28.98 -3.30 16.13
C GLN A 351 -28.59 -2.82 17.52
N PRO A 352 -29.39 -1.94 18.16
CA PRO A 352 -29.09 -1.44 19.47
C PRO A 352 -29.02 -2.55 20.53
N VAL A 353 -27.95 -2.54 21.31
CA VAL A 353 -27.79 -3.47 22.43
C VAL A 353 -28.70 -3.00 23.58
N PRO A 354 -29.63 -3.83 24.09
CA PRO A 354 -30.47 -3.46 25.20
C PRO A 354 -29.65 -3.23 26.47
N ALA A 355 -29.95 -2.17 27.21
CA ALA A 355 -29.38 -1.92 28.52
C ALA A 355 -30.34 -2.43 29.61
N HIS A 356 -29.74 -2.91 30.69
CA HIS A 356 -30.49 -3.45 31.84
C HIS A 356 -30.01 -2.80 33.14
N ASP A 357 -30.91 -2.67 34.10
CA ASP A 357 -30.53 -2.39 35.46
C ASP A 357 -29.85 -3.64 36.05
N LEU A 358 -28.59 -3.51 36.48
CA LEU A 358 -27.84 -4.65 36.97
C LEU A 358 -27.88 -4.73 38.49
N SER A 359 -28.38 -5.83 39.02
CA SER A 359 -28.48 -6.05 40.47
C SER A 359 -27.09 -6.06 41.11
N GLY A 360 -26.83 -5.12 42.02
CA GLY A 360 -25.52 -4.97 42.68
C GLY A 360 -24.38 -4.63 41.74
N GLY A 361 -24.65 -4.22 40.48
CA GLY A 361 -23.64 -3.97 39.46
C GLY A 361 -23.12 -5.22 38.74
N ASP A 362 -23.74 -6.38 38.99
CA ASP A 362 -23.31 -7.65 38.41
C ASP A 362 -23.89 -7.85 36.99
N PHE A 363 -23.00 -7.88 36.00
CA PHE A 363 -23.38 -8.07 34.58
C PHE A 363 -23.98 -9.47 34.29
N GLN A 364 -23.77 -10.45 35.16
CA GLN A 364 -24.36 -11.80 35.03
C GLN A 364 -25.82 -11.83 35.61
N SER A 365 -26.25 -10.79 36.29
CA SER A 365 -27.55 -10.69 36.91
C SER A 365 -28.35 -9.50 36.36
N PRO A 366 -28.70 -9.52 35.03
CA PRO A 366 -29.47 -8.44 34.42
C PRO A 366 -30.92 -8.41 34.98
N GLY A 367 -31.32 -7.25 35.44
CA GLY A 367 -32.68 -6.96 35.88
C GLY A 367 -33.56 -6.42 34.73
N GLU A 368 -34.43 -5.47 35.04
CA GLU A 368 -35.34 -4.89 34.05
C GLU A 368 -34.58 -4.13 32.93
N ARG A 369 -35.14 -4.18 31.73
CA ARG A 369 -34.63 -3.39 30.61
C ARG A 369 -34.87 -1.90 30.87
N VAL A 370 -33.84 -1.08 30.64
CA VAL A 370 -33.93 0.37 30.83
C VAL A 370 -33.87 1.10 29.49
N GLN A 371 -34.55 2.24 29.41
CA GLN A 371 -34.46 3.16 28.29
C GLN A 371 -33.46 4.27 28.61
N ARG A 372 -32.93 4.90 27.55
CA ARG A 372 -32.00 6.03 27.65
C ARG A 372 -32.70 7.24 28.32
N ALA A 373 -32.13 7.74 29.39
CA ALA A 373 -32.60 8.95 30.07
C ALA A 373 -31.44 9.59 30.84
N GLY A 374 -31.57 10.88 31.16
CA GLY A 374 -30.70 11.59 32.09
C GLY A 374 -31.11 11.30 33.57
N PRO A 375 -30.27 11.73 34.55
CA PRO A 375 -30.61 11.68 35.95
C PRO A 375 -31.92 12.44 36.23
N ALA A 376 -32.79 11.86 37.04
CA ALA A 376 -34.11 12.43 37.31
C ALA A 376 -34.07 13.82 37.97
N ILE A 377 -33.00 14.14 38.69
CA ILE A 377 -32.77 15.46 39.33
C ILE A 377 -32.46 16.58 38.29
N LEU A 378 -32.11 16.23 37.07
CA LEU A 378 -31.78 17.18 35.98
C LEU A 378 -32.92 17.28 34.96
N PRO A 379 -32.99 18.36 34.17
CA PRO A 379 -33.97 18.47 33.09
C PRO A 379 -33.96 17.24 32.17
N ALA A 380 -35.14 16.79 31.74
CA ALA A 380 -35.26 15.64 30.86
C ALA A 380 -34.54 15.89 29.49
N ILE A 381 -33.94 14.86 28.94
CA ILE A 381 -33.28 14.91 27.62
C ILE A 381 -34.39 14.89 26.55
N PRO A 382 -34.51 15.93 25.68
CA PRO A 382 -35.48 15.93 24.60
C PRO A 382 -35.07 14.92 23.53
N ALA A 383 -35.98 14.02 23.16
CA ALA A 383 -35.76 13.07 22.09
C ALA A 383 -36.22 13.64 20.75
N ARG A 384 -35.42 13.48 19.68
CA ARG A 384 -35.82 13.78 18.31
C ARG A 384 -36.61 12.65 17.63
N GLY A 385 -36.51 11.45 18.20
CA GLY A 385 -37.22 10.24 17.78
C GLY A 385 -38.03 9.63 18.94
N GLU A 386 -38.29 8.32 18.85
CA GLU A 386 -39.02 7.58 19.90
C GLU A 386 -38.24 7.54 21.22
N THR A 387 -36.92 7.47 21.17
CA THR A 387 -36.02 7.47 22.33
C THR A 387 -34.84 8.40 22.06
N PRO A 388 -34.28 9.08 23.07
CA PRO A 388 -33.14 9.95 22.87
C PRO A 388 -31.91 9.17 22.48
N ASP A 389 -31.10 9.75 21.56
CA ASP A 389 -29.82 9.22 21.13
C ASP A 389 -28.63 10.03 21.72
N ARG A 390 -27.39 9.66 21.37
CA ARG A 390 -26.19 10.37 21.83
C ARG A 390 -26.10 11.81 21.34
N LEU A 391 -26.69 12.14 20.18
CA LEU A 391 -26.72 13.51 19.70
C LEU A 391 -27.74 14.35 20.54
N ASP A 392 -28.84 13.73 20.98
CA ASP A 392 -29.79 14.37 21.89
C ASP A 392 -29.12 14.61 23.25
N LEU A 393 -28.35 13.65 23.75
CA LEU A 393 -27.52 13.81 24.95
C LEU A 393 -26.50 14.96 24.79
N ALA A 394 -25.78 15.01 23.67
CA ALA A 394 -24.79 16.05 23.39
C ALA A 394 -25.47 17.45 23.38
N ARG A 395 -26.60 17.58 22.69
CA ARG A 395 -27.37 18.83 22.64
C ARG A 395 -27.91 19.24 24.02
N TRP A 396 -28.38 18.28 24.81
CA TRP A 396 -28.82 18.53 26.17
C TRP A 396 -27.68 19.03 27.06
N LEU A 397 -26.47 18.46 26.94
CA LEU A 397 -25.31 18.93 27.72
C LEU A 397 -24.95 20.39 27.45
N VAL A 398 -25.12 20.85 26.20
CA VAL A 398 -24.84 22.25 25.80
C VAL A 398 -26.10 23.12 25.71
N ASP A 399 -27.23 22.66 26.21
CA ASP A 399 -28.45 23.46 26.33
C ASP A 399 -28.26 24.53 27.41
N GLY A 400 -28.53 25.79 27.09
CA GLY A 400 -28.43 26.92 28.07
C GLY A 400 -29.28 26.74 29.33
N ARG A 401 -30.27 25.84 29.33
CA ARG A 401 -31.08 25.47 30.50
C ARG A 401 -30.44 24.40 31.38
N HIS A 402 -29.32 23.79 30.92
CA HIS A 402 -28.62 22.78 31.71
C HIS A 402 -27.90 23.46 32.90
N PRO A 403 -28.22 23.12 34.15
CA PRO A 403 -27.79 23.93 35.30
C PRO A 403 -26.30 23.83 35.63
N LEU A 404 -25.61 22.82 35.15
CA LEU A 404 -24.23 22.51 35.58
C LEU A 404 -23.18 22.76 34.51
N THR A 405 -23.38 22.38 33.23
CA THR A 405 -22.31 22.30 32.23
C THR A 405 -21.56 23.62 32.05
N ALA A 406 -22.27 24.73 31.87
CA ALA A 406 -21.63 26.04 31.69
C ALA A 406 -20.92 26.49 32.98
N ARG A 407 -21.52 26.32 34.14
CA ARG A 407 -20.91 26.68 35.46
C ARG A 407 -19.60 25.89 35.68
N VAL A 408 -19.62 24.58 35.42
CA VAL A 408 -18.41 23.74 35.54
C VAL A 408 -17.33 24.17 34.55
N ALA A 409 -17.69 24.46 33.31
CA ALA A 409 -16.73 24.88 32.27
C ALA A 409 -16.04 26.21 32.65
N VAL A 410 -16.81 27.23 33.03
CA VAL A 410 -16.24 28.53 33.41
C VAL A 410 -15.47 28.45 34.72
N ASN A 411 -15.91 27.63 35.69
CA ASN A 411 -15.18 27.42 36.93
C ASN A 411 -13.81 26.78 36.72
N ARG A 412 -13.73 25.81 35.83
CA ARG A 412 -12.44 25.18 35.43
C ARG A 412 -11.54 26.15 34.68
N SER A 413 -12.10 26.95 33.76
CA SER A 413 -11.35 28.01 33.07
C SER A 413 -10.82 29.05 34.05
N TRP A 414 -11.66 29.49 35.01
CA TRP A 414 -11.26 30.37 36.11
C TRP A 414 -10.12 29.80 36.95
N GLN A 415 -10.23 28.53 37.33
CA GLN A 415 -9.17 27.81 38.07
C GLN A 415 -7.86 27.78 37.33
N HIS A 416 -7.86 27.53 36.02
CA HIS A 416 -6.65 27.52 35.17
C HIS A 416 -6.00 28.92 35.14
N LEU A 417 -6.77 29.98 35.09
CA LEU A 417 -6.26 31.36 35.00
C LEU A 417 -5.83 31.93 36.36
N PHE A 418 -6.54 31.62 37.42
CA PHE A 418 -6.35 32.24 38.75
C PHE A 418 -5.88 31.25 39.84
N GLY A 419 -5.60 29.99 39.46
CA GLY A 419 -5.08 28.96 40.36
C GLY A 419 -6.11 28.26 41.24
N ARG A 420 -7.29 28.90 41.53
CA ARG A 420 -8.35 28.35 42.35
C ARG A 420 -9.72 28.69 41.75
N GLY A 421 -10.62 27.71 41.68
CA GLY A 421 -11.97 27.91 41.18
C GLY A 421 -12.84 28.80 42.07
N ILE A 422 -13.88 29.40 41.51
CA ILE A 422 -14.96 30.10 42.26
C ILE A 422 -15.67 29.10 43.15
N VAL A 423 -15.93 27.89 42.67
CA VAL A 423 -16.21 26.68 43.44
C VAL A 423 -14.87 25.95 43.63
N HIS A 424 -14.41 25.86 44.86
CA HIS A 424 -13.09 25.30 45.16
C HIS A 424 -13.04 23.80 44.93
N THR A 425 -14.12 23.09 45.12
CA THR A 425 -14.29 21.66 44.81
C THR A 425 -14.67 21.49 43.35
N SER A 426 -13.73 21.78 42.46
CA SER A 426 -13.99 21.82 40.99
C SER A 426 -14.52 20.51 40.40
N ASP A 427 -14.31 19.39 41.08
CA ASP A 427 -14.80 18.05 40.70
C ASP A 427 -16.07 17.63 41.44
N ASP A 428 -16.57 18.46 42.33
CA ASP A 428 -17.79 18.21 43.11
C ASP A 428 -18.63 19.49 43.23
N PHE A 429 -19.66 19.60 42.39
CA PHE A 429 -20.69 20.66 42.40
C PHE A 429 -21.97 20.18 43.06
N GLY A 430 -21.94 19.02 43.73
CA GLY A 430 -23.06 18.43 44.41
C GLY A 430 -23.19 18.84 45.89
N LEU A 431 -23.96 18.05 46.64
CA LEU A 431 -24.29 18.35 48.06
C LEU A 431 -23.05 18.34 48.98
N ARG A 432 -21.97 17.73 48.61
CA ARG A 432 -20.71 17.72 49.35
C ARG A 432 -19.71 18.76 48.89
N GLY A 433 -19.96 19.37 47.74
CA GLY A 433 -19.13 20.43 47.21
C GLY A 433 -19.21 21.70 48.10
N GLU A 434 -18.15 22.52 48.01
CA GLU A 434 -18.18 23.84 48.63
C GLU A 434 -19.09 24.79 47.83
N PRO A 435 -19.85 25.65 48.46
CA PRO A 435 -20.62 26.66 47.75
C PRO A 435 -19.69 27.63 47.03
N PRO A 436 -20.11 28.21 45.89
CA PRO A 436 -19.32 29.19 45.18
C PRO A 436 -19.05 30.42 46.07
N THR A 437 -17.80 30.90 46.02
CA THR A 437 -17.43 32.13 46.79
C THR A 437 -18.14 33.39 46.26
N HIS A 438 -18.50 33.39 44.96
CA HIS A 438 -19.19 34.48 44.28
C HIS A 438 -20.25 33.88 43.32
N PRO A 439 -21.45 33.51 43.87
CA PRO A 439 -22.49 32.84 43.08
C PRO A 439 -22.93 33.65 41.86
N GLU A 440 -23.21 34.94 42.07
CA GLU A 440 -23.66 35.83 40.98
C GLU A 440 -22.60 35.98 39.85
N LEU A 441 -21.32 36.02 40.20
CA LEU A 441 -20.24 36.04 39.22
C LEU A 441 -20.16 34.73 38.42
N LEU A 442 -20.30 33.59 39.10
CA LEU A 442 -20.31 32.29 38.44
C LEU A 442 -21.47 32.16 37.45
N ASP A 443 -22.67 32.63 37.88
CA ASP A 443 -23.87 32.60 37.04
C ASP A 443 -23.73 33.54 35.84
N TRP A 444 -23.23 34.75 36.05
CA TRP A 444 -22.98 35.70 34.97
C TRP A 444 -21.96 35.18 33.96
N LEU A 445 -20.84 34.63 34.42
CA LEU A 445 -19.84 34.04 33.55
C LEU A 445 -20.38 32.83 32.75
N ALA A 446 -21.22 32.00 33.39
CA ALA A 446 -21.83 30.85 32.73
C ALA A 446 -22.82 31.28 31.63
N ASP A 447 -23.62 32.32 31.90
CA ASP A 447 -24.57 32.87 30.93
C ASP A 447 -23.85 33.56 29.76
N ASP A 448 -22.85 34.39 30.06
CA ASP A 448 -22.02 35.05 29.04
C ASP A 448 -21.31 34.05 28.11
N PHE A 449 -20.79 32.96 28.70
CA PHE A 449 -20.14 31.89 27.96
C PHE A 449 -21.09 31.18 26.97
N VAL A 450 -22.33 30.90 27.41
CA VAL A 450 -23.37 30.31 26.56
C VAL A 450 -23.80 31.29 25.47
N GLN A 451 -24.02 32.57 25.79
CA GLN A 451 -24.45 33.58 24.81
C GLN A 451 -23.43 33.84 23.72
N HIS A 452 -22.15 33.67 23.99
CA HIS A 452 -21.06 33.81 23.02
C HIS A 452 -20.73 32.52 22.26
N GLY A 453 -21.50 31.43 22.44
CA GLY A 453 -21.43 30.21 21.66
C GLY A 453 -20.42 29.15 22.17
N TRP A 454 -20.17 29.15 23.45
CA TRP A 454 -19.32 28.22 24.22
C TRP A 454 -17.80 28.39 24.01
#